data_6f072084760eebc63664995177efddaf
#
_entry.id   6f072084760eebc63664995177efddaf
#
_cell.length_a   1.000
_cell.length_b   1.000
_cell.length_c   1.000
_cell.angle_alpha   90.00
_cell.angle_beta   90.00
_cell.angle_gamma   90.00
#
_symmetry.space_group_name_H-M   'P 1'
#
loop_
_entity.id
_entity.type
_entity.pdbx_description
1 polymer ?
#
loop_
_entity_poly.entity_id
_entity_poly.type
_entity_poly.pdbx_seq_one_letter_code
_entity_poly.pdbx_strand_id
1 'polypeptide(L)'
;MVSQEQRENAFLWTLDALKNGDIAVPIIAREFSPEDWAFMFEGLPKALRFELWQTLTEDKKPSILAAMRDDSREQLISLLSAEELEEVVSESSAEQLVEILDVLPHKVARGLIKKLNSEESGLVTAALNYDDTQLGRYISHEVYTVNKRTNVSELLVELKTQVLPAYTDSILVVDEANHYLGQIDLSDLFSSTTDMNVMQLAEFSDRVLSADLDLYDAADAVKSSGCSMLPVLGKDGRLIGRFTLKDAIDVFQEYYEAQMSHMGKVNDEDLFAPVFTSSRRRAVWLGINLVTAFAASIVIGAFDAVVAQVVALAVLMPIVASMGGITGSQTLTLTIRGLATGQLASSNLRALGNKEVLVAFFNGLLWATVVCIITSLWFENPWLSAIIAVSIVINMIVAAFAGIAIPVFLDKIGIDPALAGSVILTTVTDVVGFFIFLGSASLLLI
;
A
#
# COMPACT_ATOMS: atom_id res chain seq x y z
N MET A 1 2.17 -15.35 -20.51
CA MET A 1 1.45 -14.95 -19.25
C MET A 1 0.33 -15.93 -18.98
N VAL A 2 0.31 -16.49 -17.81
CA VAL A 2 -0.75 -17.39 -17.36
C VAL A 2 -2.00 -16.57 -17.05
N SER A 3 -3.19 -16.97 -17.55
CA SER A 3 -4.44 -16.25 -17.27
C SER A 3 -4.92 -16.52 -15.85
N GLN A 4 -5.76 -15.63 -15.29
CA GLN A 4 -6.33 -15.83 -13.96
C GLN A 4 -7.08 -17.17 -13.85
N GLU A 5 -7.87 -17.52 -14.87
CA GLU A 5 -8.58 -18.81 -14.93
C GLU A 5 -7.62 -20.00 -14.90
N GLN A 6 -6.48 -19.90 -15.57
CA GLN A 6 -5.45 -20.94 -15.55
C GLN A 6 -4.79 -21.08 -14.18
N ARG A 7 -4.54 -19.96 -13.46
CA ARG A 7 -4.04 -20.00 -12.07
C ARG A 7 -5.04 -20.68 -11.13
N GLU A 8 -6.32 -20.29 -11.21
CA GLU A 8 -7.38 -20.88 -10.37
C GLU A 8 -7.53 -22.39 -10.62
N ASN A 9 -7.52 -22.80 -11.89
CA ASN A 9 -7.61 -24.21 -12.25
C ASN A 9 -6.38 -25.01 -11.76
N ALA A 10 -5.18 -24.44 -11.88
CA ALA A 10 -3.97 -25.04 -11.37
C ALA A 10 -3.99 -25.13 -9.83
N PHE A 11 -4.48 -24.10 -9.15
CA PHE A 11 -4.65 -24.10 -7.69
C PHE A 11 -5.61 -25.20 -7.24
N LEU A 12 -6.80 -25.29 -7.82
CA LEU A 12 -7.79 -26.32 -7.47
C LEU A 12 -7.25 -27.73 -7.72
N TRP A 13 -6.57 -27.93 -8.84
CA TRP A 13 -5.95 -29.21 -9.17
C TRP A 13 -4.85 -29.59 -8.17
N THR A 14 -3.96 -28.65 -7.83
CA THR A 14 -2.88 -28.89 -6.85
C THR A 14 -3.45 -29.18 -5.47
N LEU A 15 -4.46 -28.43 -5.04
CA LEU A 15 -5.12 -28.63 -3.75
C LEU A 15 -5.76 -30.02 -3.65
N ASP A 16 -6.41 -30.50 -4.73
CA ASP A 16 -7.03 -31.83 -4.78
C ASP A 16 -5.95 -32.94 -4.79
N ALA A 17 -4.91 -32.78 -5.59
CA ALA A 17 -3.79 -33.72 -5.66
C ALA A 17 -3.11 -33.89 -4.29
N LEU A 18 -2.76 -32.78 -3.62
CA LEU A 18 -2.13 -32.80 -2.30
C LEU A 18 -3.05 -33.44 -1.23
N LYS A 19 -4.36 -33.16 -1.25
CA LYS A 19 -5.32 -33.80 -0.33
C LYS A 19 -5.40 -35.34 -0.52
N ASN A 20 -5.17 -35.80 -1.73
CA ASN A 20 -5.16 -37.23 -2.05
C ASN A 20 -3.79 -37.88 -1.85
N GLY A 21 -2.78 -37.13 -1.38
CA GLY A 21 -1.41 -37.62 -1.18
C GLY A 21 -0.62 -37.78 -2.49
N ASP A 22 -1.08 -37.13 -3.57
CA ASP A 22 -0.38 -37.11 -4.84
C ASP A 22 0.43 -35.81 -4.92
N ILE A 23 1.76 -35.90 -5.00
CA ILE A 23 2.68 -34.77 -5.02
C ILE A 23 2.93 -34.30 -6.48
N ALA A 24 1.96 -34.45 -7.35
CA ALA A 24 2.09 -33.98 -8.72
C ALA A 24 1.78 -32.48 -8.85
N VAL A 25 2.62 -31.75 -9.58
CA VAL A 25 2.42 -30.35 -9.94
C VAL A 25 1.87 -30.28 -11.37
N PRO A 26 0.83 -29.48 -11.66
CA PRO A 26 0.27 -29.40 -13.00
C PRO A 26 1.34 -28.90 -14.00
N ILE A 27 1.29 -29.39 -15.22
CA ILE A 27 2.29 -29.08 -16.28
C ILE A 27 2.37 -27.56 -16.50
N ILE A 28 1.23 -26.85 -16.40
CA ILE A 28 1.17 -25.41 -16.58
C ILE A 28 1.97 -24.63 -15.50
N ALA A 29 2.17 -25.20 -14.34
CA ALA A 29 2.97 -24.59 -13.27
C ALA A 29 4.47 -24.48 -13.61
N ARG A 30 4.91 -25.12 -14.70
CA ARG A 30 6.27 -24.91 -15.24
C ARG A 30 6.46 -23.50 -15.82
N GLU A 31 5.38 -22.88 -16.26
CA GLU A 31 5.35 -21.53 -16.83
C GLU A 31 5.00 -20.45 -15.79
N PHE A 32 4.80 -20.83 -14.53
CA PHE A 32 4.46 -19.89 -13.47
C PHE A 32 5.64 -18.97 -13.14
N SER A 33 5.32 -17.67 -13.01
CA SER A 33 6.21 -16.69 -12.42
C SER A 33 6.37 -16.93 -10.90
N PRO A 34 7.36 -16.32 -10.25
CA PRO A 34 7.46 -16.35 -8.78
C PRO A 34 6.18 -15.89 -8.08
N GLU A 35 5.49 -14.87 -8.62
CA GLU A 35 4.24 -14.31 -8.09
C GLU A 35 3.07 -15.31 -8.26
N ASP A 36 3.02 -16.04 -9.37
CA ASP A 36 2.02 -17.11 -9.57
C ASP A 36 2.20 -18.24 -8.56
N TRP A 37 3.45 -18.59 -8.25
CA TRP A 37 3.77 -19.55 -7.21
C TRP A 37 3.46 -19.04 -5.81
N ALA A 38 3.79 -17.78 -5.51
CA ALA A 38 3.44 -17.14 -4.24
C ALA A 38 1.93 -17.21 -3.99
N PHE A 39 1.10 -16.86 -4.98
CA PHE A 39 -0.35 -17.02 -4.91
C PHE A 39 -0.78 -18.46 -4.56
N MET A 40 -0.13 -19.47 -5.16
CA MET A 40 -0.40 -20.88 -4.85
C MET A 40 -0.11 -21.19 -3.38
N PHE A 41 1.06 -20.80 -2.88
CA PHE A 41 1.47 -21.04 -1.49
C PHE A 41 0.59 -20.31 -0.47
N GLU A 42 0.24 -19.06 -0.74
CA GLU A 42 -0.58 -18.23 0.15
C GLU A 42 -1.99 -18.81 0.33
N GLY A 43 -2.61 -19.28 -0.76
CA GLY A 43 -3.96 -19.86 -0.73
C GLY A 43 -4.04 -21.27 -0.13
N LEU A 44 -2.92 -22.00 -0.03
CA LEU A 44 -2.92 -23.36 0.48
C LEU A 44 -3.00 -23.42 2.03
N PRO A 45 -3.70 -24.42 2.60
CA PRO A 45 -3.62 -24.72 4.02
C PRO A 45 -2.17 -24.97 4.47
N LYS A 46 -1.81 -24.49 5.67
CA LYS A 46 -0.44 -24.59 6.20
C LYS A 46 0.17 -25.99 6.10
N ALA A 47 -0.61 -27.03 6.36
CA ALA A 47 -0.12 -28.41 6.30
C ALA A 47 0.33 -28.85 4.89
N LEU A 48 -0.31 -28.31 3.85
CA LEU A 48 -0.01 -28.68 2.46
C LEU A 48 1.10 -27.81 1.83
N ARG A 49 1.42 -26.65 2.43
CA ARG A 49 2.46 -25.75 1.92
C ARG A 49 3.83 -26.42 1.89
N PHE A 50 4.18 -27.12 2.97
CA PHE A 50 5.48 -27.79 3.07
C PHE A 50 5.60 -28.94 2.06
N GLU A 51 4.55 -29.71 1.84
CA GLU A 51 4.53 -30.77 0.83
C GLU A 51 4.77 -30.21 -0.57
N LEU A 52 4.09 -29.12 -0.93
CA LEU A 52 4.32 -28.44 -2.21
C LEU A 52 5.74 -27.88 -2.31
N TRP A 53 6.28 -27.30 -1.22
CA TRP A 53 7.64 -26.75 -1.17
C TRP A 53 8.70 -27.79 -1.51
N GLN A 54 8.54 -29.00 -1.03
CA GLN A 54 9.46 -30.11 -1.31
C GLN A 54 9.46 -30.56 -2.80
N THR A 55 8.46 -30.13 -3.58
CA THR A 55 8.41 -30.48 -5.02
C THR A 55 9.15 -29.48 -5.90
N LEU A 56 9.51 -28.33 -5.36
CA LEU A 56 10.20 -27.26 -6.10
C LEU A 56 11.68 -27.59 -6.27
N THR A 57 12.21 -27.15 -7.41
CA THR A 57 13.66 -27.15 -7.64
C THR A 57 14.32 -26.03 -6.84
N GLU A 58 15.54 -26.22 -6.39
CA GLU A 58 16.25 -25.28 -5.49
C GLU A 58 16.38 -23.89 -6.10
N ASP A 59 16.64 -23.80 -7.41
CA ASP A 59 16.77 -22.55 -8.16
C ASP A 59 15.54 -21.64 -8.12
N LYS A 60 14.34 -22.21 -7.91
CA LYS A 60 13.08 -21.43 -7.84
C LYS A 60 12.71 -20.99 -6.44
N LYS A 61 13.17 -21.68 -5.42
CA LYS A 61 12.79 -21.44 -4.02
C LYS A 61 13.05 -20.01 -3.54
N PRO A 62 14.21 -19.39 -3.81
CA PRO A 62 14.49 -18.03 -3.38
C PRO A 62 13.51 -16.99 -3.94
N SER A 63 13.30 -17.05 -5.26
CA SER A 63 12.42 -16.09 -5.94
C SER A 63 10.96 -16.21 -5.52
N ILE A 64 10.49 -17.44 -5.28
CA ILE A 64 9.13 -17.69 -4.79
C ILE A 64 8.98 -17.18 -3.35
N LEU A 65 9.95 -17.44 -2.49
CA LEU A 65 9.91 -17.02 -1.10
C LEU A 65 9.94 -15.48 -0.98
N ALA A 66 10.76 -14.83 -1.80
CA ALA A 66 10.82 -13.36 -1.85
C ALA A 66 9.50 -12.74 -2.38
N ALA A 67 8.83 -13.40 -3.34
CA ALA A 67 7.57 -12.91 -3.90
C ALA A 67 6.35 -13.13 -2.99
N MET A 68 6.46 -13.92 -1.91
CA MET A 68 5.37 -14.16 -0.96
C MET A 68 5.17 -12.95 -0.03
N ARG A 69 3.93 -12.74 0.43
CA ARG A 69 3.61 -11.75 1.46
C ARG A 69 4.18 -12.17 2.82
N ASP A 70 4.49 -11.20 3.67
CA ASP A 70 5.23 -11.38 4.93
C ASP A 70 4.64 -12.42 5.87
N ASP A 71 3.34 -12.35 6.18
CA ASP A 71 2.69 -13.31 7.07
C ASP A 71 2.75 -14.74 6.51
N SER A 72 2.63 -14.90 5.19
CA SER A 72 2.69 -16.20 4.51
C SER A 72 4.12 -16.71 4.37
N ARG A 73 5.07 -15.82 4.11
CA ARG A 73 6.53 -16.07 4.07
C ARG A 73 7.02 -16.56 5.45
N GLU A 74 6.67 -15.83 6.52
CA GLU A 74 7.01 -16.22 7.89
C GLU A 74 6.47 -17.61 8.25
N GLN A 75 5.21 -17.89 7.87
CA GLN A 75 4.61 -19.21 8.10
C GLN A 75 5.35 -20.33 7.38
N LEU A 76 5.74 -20.12 6.11
CA LEU A 76 6.48 -21.12 5.34
C LEU A 76 7.88 -21.31 5.92
N ILE A 77 8.60 -20.25 6.19
CA ILE A 77 9.94 -20.30 6.83
C ILE A 77 9.88 -21.04 8.16
N SER A 78 8.83 -20.87 8.95
CA SER A 78 8.66 -21.60 10.23
C SER A 78 8.55 -23.12 10.09
N LEU A 79 8.32 -23.63 8.89
CA LEU A 79 8.25 -25.06 8.58
C LEU A 79 9.57 -25.62 8.07
N LEU A 80 10.49 -24.76 7.62
CA LEU A 80 11.78 -25.16 7.07
C LEU A 80 12.75 -25.51 8.19
N SER A 81 13.62 -26.50 7.92
CA SER A 81 14.79 -26.76 8.76
C SER A 81 15.83 -25.65 8.61
N ALA A 82 16.78 -25.59 9.56
CA ALA A 82 17.86 -24.61 9.46
C ALA A 82 18.75 -24.83 8.21
N GLU A 83 18.92 -26.09 7.81
CA GLU A 83 19.71 -26.47 6.62
C GLU A 83 18.99 -26.04 5.34
N GLU A 84 17.68 -26.28 5.21
CA GLU A 84 16.89 -25.84 4.05
C GLU A 84 16.86 -24.31 3.93
N LEU A 85 16.73 -23.58 5.04
CA LEU A 85 16.77 -22.13 5.03
C LEU A 85 18.15 -21.60 4.61
N GLU A 86 19.24 -22.23 5.07
CA GLU A 86 20.60 -21.86 4.65
C GLU A 86 20.81 -22.11 3.15
N GLU A 87 20.27 -23.18 2.60
CA GLU A 87 20.34 -23.49 1.18
C GLU A 87 19.61 -22.43 0.34
N VAL A 88 18.39 -22.07 0.73
CA VAL A 88 17.65 -20.98 0.08
C VAL A 88 18.41 -19.67 0.13
N VAL A 89 18.96 -19.31 1.29
CA VAL A 89 19.73 -18.07 1.48
C VAL A 89 21.00 -18.07 0.62
N SER A 90 21.67 -19.21 0.43
CA SER A 90 22.89 -19.29 -0.38
C SER A 90 22.65 -19.14 -1.89
N GLU A 91 21.42 -19.43 -2.35
CA GLU A 91 21.02 -19.33 -3.76
C GLU A 91 20.26 -18.03 -4.06
N SER A 92 20.05 -17.15 -3.04
CA SER A 92 19.29 -15.92 -3.16
C SER A 92 20.12 -14.74 -3.64
N SER A 93 19.56 -13.85 -4.48
CA SER A 93 20.16 -12.56 -4.78
C SER A 93 20.11 -11.61 -3.56
N ALA A 94 20.87 -10.52 -3.60
CA ALA A 94 20.89 -9.53 -2.51
C ALA A 94 19.48 -8.95 -2.27
N GLU A 95 18.71 -8.69 -3.31
CA GLU A 95 17.32 -8.18 -3.24
C GLU A 95 16.40 -9.22 -2.59
N GLN A 96 16.48 -10.48 -3.01
CA GLN A 96 15.69 -11.57 -2.41
C GLN A 96 16.04 -11.79 -0.94
N LEU A 97 17.33 -11.64 -0.58
CA LEU A 97 17.78 -11.75 0.80
C LEU A 97 17.19 -10.68 1.71
N VAL A 98 17.05 -9.44 1.24
CA VAL A 98 16.42 -8.38 2.02
C VAL A 98 15.00 -8.78 2.40
N GLU A 99 14.20 -9.23 1.43
CA GLU A 99 12.82 -9.69 1.64
C GLU A 99 12.72 -10.90 2.59
N ILE A 100 13.60 -11.89 2.39
CA ILE A 100 13.59 -13.12 3.20
C ILE A 100 14.01 -12.84 4.65
N LEU A 101 15.02 -12.00 4.84
CA LEU A 101 15.59 -11.73 6.16
C LEU A 101 14.72 -10.79 7.00
N ASP A 102 13.86 -9.99 6.36
CA ASP A 102 13.01 -9.01 7.03
C ASP A 102 12.00 -9.67 7.99
N VAL A 103 11.42 -10.77 7.59
CA VAL A 103 10.46 -11.54 8.40
C VAL A 103 11.13 -12.42 9.48
N LEU A 104 12.46 -12.47 9.52
CA LEU A 104 13.19 -13.32 10.46
C LEU A 104 13.53 -12.60 11.77
N PRO A 105 13.57 -13.31 12.91
CA PRO A 105 14.11 -12.75 14.13
C PRO A 105 15.56 -12.27 13.93
N HIS A 106 15.91 -11.07 14.41
CA HIS A 106 17.22 -10.42 14.22
C HIS A 106 18.43 -11.32 14.51
N LYS A 107 18.33 -12.27 15.45
CA LYS A 107 19.43 -13.21 15.76
C LYS A 107 19.65 -14.22 14.63
N VAL A 108 18.57 -14.70 14.01
CA VAL A 108 18.63 -15.65 12.91
C VAL A 108 19.15 -14.95 11.66
N ALA A 109 18.58 -13.80 11.31
CA ALA A 109 19.02 -12.98 10.17
C ALA A 109 20.52 -12.67 10.25
N ARG A 110 21.03 -12.18 11.38
CA ARG A 110 22.48 -11.94 11.58
C ARG A 110 23.32 -13.22 11.47
N GLY A 111 22.81 -14.36 11.86
CA GLY A 111 23.48 -15.65 11.72
C GLY A 111 23.65 -16.04 10.26
N LEU A 112 22.62 -15.84 9.46
CA LEU A 112 22.60 -16.12 8.02
C LEU A 112 23.50 -15.15 7.25
N ILE A 113 23.41 -13.84 7.50
CA ILE A 113 24.26 -12.81 6.86
C ILE A 113 25.76 -13.12 7.02
N LYS A 114 26.18 -13.64 8.18
CA LYS A 114 27.58 -14.01 8.41
C LYS A 114 28.06 -15.22 7.58
N LYS A 115 27.15 -15.99 7.00
CA LYS A 115 27.46 -17.14 6.15
C LYS A 115 27.55 -16.78 4.67
N LEU A 116 27.03 -15.62 4.28
CA LEU A 116 27.15 -15.08 2.93
C LEU A 116 28.59 -14.72 2.59
N ASN A 117 28.88 -14.63 1.30
CA ASN A 117 30.16 -14.11 0.85
C ASN A 117 30.30 -12.60 1.24
N SER A 118 31.54 -12.07 1.17
CA SER A 118 31.83 -10.70 1.63
C SER A 118 31.08 -9.63 0.84
N GLU A 119 30.83 -9.84 -0.44
CA GLU A 119 30.15 -8.90 -1.33
C GLU A 119 28.65 -8.86 -1.03
N GLU A 120 27.96 -9.99 -1.06
CA GLU A 120 26.53 -10.12 -0.74
C GLU A 120 26.23 -9.64 0.69
N SER A 121 27.04 -10.08 1.66
CA SER A 121 26.89 -9.61 3.05
C SER A 121 27.01 -8.10 3.18
N GLY A 122 27.87 -7.47 2.38
CA GLY A 122 28.01 -6.02 2.30
C GLY A 122 26.75 -5.34 1.74
N LEU A 123 26.24 -5.83 0.62
CA LEU A 123 25.04 -5.30 -0.05
C LEU A 123 23.80 -5.42 0.84
N VAL A 124 23.54 -6.61 1.37
CA VAL A 124 22.39 -6.87 2.26
C VAL A 124 22.48 -6.02 3.54
N THR A 125 23.66 -5.92 4.15
CA THR A 125 23.84 -5.08 5.35
C THR A 125 23.62 -3.60 5.03
N ALA A 126 24.05 -3.12 3.87
CA ALA A 126 23.83 -1.75 3.44
C ALA A 126 22.33 -1.48 3.22
N ALA A 127 21.61 -2.39 2.55
CA ALA A 127 20.17 -2.28 2.33
C ALA A 127 19.38 -2.26 3.65
N LEU A 128 19.69 -3.16 4.58
CA LEU A 128 19.03 -3.24 5.89
C LEU A 128 19.33 -2.07 6.84
N ASN A 129 20.25 -1.16 6.49
CA ASN A 129 20.49 0.08 7.24
C ASN A 129 19.53 1.22 6.83
N TYR A 130 18.83 1.08 5.73
CA TYR A 130 17.78 2.00 5.34
C TYR A 130 16.45 1.62 6.01
N ASP A 131 15.61 2.64 6.26
CA ASP A 131 14.27 2.41 6.79
C ASP A 131 13.37 1.72 5.73
N ASP A 132 12.30 1.05 6.19
CA ASP A 132 11.38 0.30 5.32
C ASP A 132 10.67 1.18 4.26
N THR A 133 10.67 2.50 4.45
CA THR A 133 10.10 3.47 3.50
C THR A 133 11.15 4.07 2.57
N GLN A 134 12.43 3.73 2.71
CA GLN A 134 13.50 4.34 1.93
C GLN A 134 13.90 3.50 0.72
N LEU A 135 14.12 4.19 -0.41
CA LEU A 135 14.51 3.57 -1.68
C LEU A 135 15.74 2.65 -1.56
N GLY A 136 16.75 3.04 -0.77
CA GLY A 136 18.01 2.31 -0.65
C GLY A 136 17.87 0.87 -0.15
N ARG A 137 16.73 0.51 0.42
CA ARG A 137 16.40 -0.85 0.83
C ARG A 137 15.99 -1.75 -0.35
N TYR A 138 15.41 -1.19 -1.41
CA TYR A 138 14.74 -1.90 -2.51
C TYR A 138 15.41 -1.71 -3.88
N ILE A 139 16.66 -1.28 -3.91
CA ILE A 139 17.40 -1.04 -5.15
C ILE A 139 17.85 -2.35 -5.80
N SER A 140 17.81 -2.41 -7.13
CA SER A 140 18.47 -3.48 -7.86
C SER A 140 19.95 -3.16 -8.09
N HIS A 141 20.81 -4.14 -7.76
CA HIS A 141 22.26 -4.06 -7.98
C HIS A 141 22.67 -4.56 -9.37
N GLU A 142 21.73 -5.14 -10.13
CA GLU A 142 21.97 -5.55 -11.51
C GLU A 142 22.03 -4.35 -12.44
N VAL A 143 23.18 -3.69 -12.51
CA VAL A 143 23.39 -2.47 -13.31
C VAL A 143 24.49 -2.71 -14.35
N TYR A 144 24.20 -2.35 -15.61
CA TYR A 144 25.24 -2.31 -16.62
C TYR A 144 25.91 -0.94 -16.65
N THR A 145 27.20 -0.92 -16.36
CA THR A 145 28.01 0.32 -16.31
C THR A 145 29.16 0.26 -17.27
N VAL A 146 29.56 1.41 -17.77
CA VAL A 146 30.73 1.57 -18.63
C VAL A 146 31.69 2.62 -18.05
N ASN A 147 33.00 2.36 -18.15
CA ASN A 147 34.00 3.34 -17.70
C ASN A 147 34.06 4.52 -18.67
N LYS A 148 34.25 5.74 -18.16
CA LYS A 148 34.38 6.98 -18.93
C LYS A 148 35.46 6.96 -20.01
N ARG A 149 36.42 6.04 -19.95
CA ARG A 149 37.54 5.92 -20.91
C ARG A 149 37.22 4.99 -22.07
N THR A 150 36.14 4.25 -22.03
CA THR A 150 35.76 3.28 -23.09
C THR A 150 35.36 4.00 -24.36
N ASN A 151 35.67 3.40 -25.50
CA ASN A 151 35.20 3.88 -26.81
C ASN A 151 33.90 3.19 -27.20
N VAL A 152 33.10 3.87 -28.00
CA VAL A 152 31.82 3.36 -28.51
C VAL A 152 31.99 2.02 -29.22
N SER A 153 33.05 1.86 -30.00
CA SER A 153 33.35 0.60 -30.70
C SER A 153 33.58 -0.58 -29.74
N GLU A 154 34.29 -0.35 -28.64
CA GLU A 154 34.54 -1.36 -27.62
C GLU A 154 33.24 -1.74 -26.91
N LEU A 155 32.44 -0.74 -26.51
CA LEU A 155 31.14 -0.94 -25.86
C LEU A 155 30.17 -1.72 -26.76
N LEU A 156 30.08 -1.40 -28.04
CA LEU A 156 29.22 -2.12 -29.00
C LEU A 156 29.65 -3.59 -29.21
N VAL A 157 30.94 -3.90 -29.12
CA VAL A 157 31.43 -5.29 -29.15
C VAL A 157 31.06 -6.03 -27.87
N GLU A 158 31.22 -5.39 -26.72
CA GLU A 158 30.87 -5.97 -25.42
C GLU A 158 29.38 -6.27 -25.32
N LEU A 159 28.51 -5.35 -25.73
CA LEU A 159 27.05 -5.53 -25.73
C LEU A 159 26.54 -6.67 -26.63
N LYS A 160 27.33 -7.11 -27.63
CA LYS A 160 26.97 -8.28 -28.44
C LYS A 160 27.20 -9.62 -27.71
N THR A 161 28.01 -9.63 -26.71
CA THR A 161 28.43 -10.85 -25.98
C THR A 161 27.81 -10.94 -24.57
N GLN A 162 27.35 -9.83 -24.05
CA GLN A 162 26.72 -9.76 -22.72
C GLN A 162 25.21 -9.66 -22.82
N VAL A 163 24.52 -10.26 -21.85
CA VAL A 163 23.07 -10.11 -21.67
C VAL A 163 22.85 -8.90 -20.79
N LEU A 164 22.14 -7.91 -21.30
CA LEU A 164 21.74 -6.75 -20.52
C LEU A 164 20.68 -7.14 -19.49
N PRO A 165 20.73 -6.57 -18.30
CA PRO A 165 19.63 -6.69 -17.32
C PRO A 165 18.31 -6.22 -17.93
N ALA A 166 17.19 -6.79 -17.49
CA ALA A 166 15.86 -6.39 -17.95
C ALA A 166 15.61 -4.90 -17.67
N TYR A 167 14.74 -4.27 -18.46
CA TYR A 167 14.40 -2.84 -18.33
C TYR A 167 15.60 -1.87 -18.49
N THR A 168 16.63 -2.25 -19.26
CA THR A 168 17.77 -1.39 -19.57
C THR A 168 17.50 -0.67 -20.89
N ASP A 169 17.24 0.63 -20.84
CA ASP A 169 17.09 1.53 -22.00
C ASP A 169 18.28 2.47 -22.14
N SER A 170 19.12 2.57 -21.13
CA SER A 170 20.33 3.39 -21.11
C SER A 170 21.49 2.69 -20.40
N ILE A 171 22.72 3.10 -20.72
CA ILE A 171 23.95 2.60 -20.12
C ILE A 171 24.52 3.68 -19.21
N LEU A 172 24.87 3.32 -17.98
CA LEU A 172 25.36 4.27 -17.01
C LEU A 172 26.88 4.40 -17.10
N VAL A 173 27.37 5.64 -17.19
CA VAL A 173 28.79 5.95 -17.29
C VAL A 173 29.33 6.30 -15.92
N VAL A 174 30.42 5.62 -15.53
CA VAL A 174 31.06 5.81 -14.22
C VAL A 174 32.58 6.09 -14.36
N ASP A 175 33.16 6.65 -13.31
CA ASP A 175 34.62 6.76 -13.18
C ASP A 175 35.23 5.52 -12.49
N GLU A 176 36.55 5.54 -12.24
CA GLU A 176 37.27 4.44 -11.60
C GLU A 176 36.87 4.23 -10.13
N ALA A 177 36.24 5.23 -9.50
CA ALA A 177 35.76 5.18 -8.11
C ALA A 177 34.25 4.87 -8.03
N ASN A 178 33.61 4.50 -9.16
CA ASN A 178 32.18 4.24 -9.31
C ASN A 178 31.28 5.46 -9.07
N HIS A 179 31.80 6.70 -9.28
CA HIS A 179 30.93 7.88 -9.28
C HIS A 179 30.18 7.97 -10.60
N TYR A 180 28.89 8.26 -10.52
CA TYR A 180 28.04 8.47 -11.69
C TYR A 180 28.43 9.73 -12.44
N LEU A 181 28.61 9.63 -13.76
CA LEU A 181 29.01 10.73 -14.63
C LEU A 181 27.95 11.09 -15.66
N GLY A 182 27.02 10.19 -15.95
CA GLY A 182 25.97 10.37 -16.94
C GLY A 182 25.43 9.04 -17.46
N GLN A 183 24.52 9.12 -18.40
CA GLN A 183 23.95 7.95 -19.08
C GLN A 183 23.98 8.13 -20.59
N ILE A 184 23.94 7.02 -21.31
CA ILE A 184 23.88 6.97 -22.78
C ILE A 184 22.65 6.16 -23.13
N ASP A 185 21.69 6.77 -23.81
CA ASP A 185 20.54 6.04 -24.31
C ASP A 185 20.95 5.04 -25.39
N LEU A 186 20.39 3.83 -25.37
CA LEU A 186 20.71 2.79 -26.34
C LEU A 186 20.41 3.25 -27.77
N SER A 187 19.38 4.09 -27.98
CA SER A 187 19.05 4.69 -29.27
C SER A 187 20.18 5.54 -29.81
N ASP A 188 20.82 6.35 -28.95
CA ASP A 188 21.91 7.25 -29.33
C ASP A 188 23.22 6.48 -29.57
N LEU A 189 23.46 5.47 -28.73
CA LEU A 189 24.58 4.58 -28.88
C LEU A 189 24.57 3.89 -30.26
N PHE A 190 23.42 3.33 -30.67
CA PHE A 190 23.29 2.67 -31.99
C PHE A 190 23.29 3.63 -33.16
N SER A 191 23.00 4.91 -32.96
CA SER A 191 22.98 5.95 -33.99
C SER A 191 24.33 6.67 -34.10
N SER A 192 25.27 6.42 -33.20
CA SER A 192 26.55 7.12 -33.10
C SER A 192 27.63 6.54 -34.02
N THR A 193 28.73 7.29 -34.19
CA THR A 193 29.92 6.83 -34.88
C THR A 193 30.85 6.06 -33.93
N THR A 194 31.48 5.00 -34.46
CA THR A 194 32.28 4.07 -33.66
C THR A 194 33.58 4.66 -33.09
N ASP A 195 34.05 5.78 -33.62
CA ASP A 195 35.32 6.40 -33.21
C ASP A 195 35.20 7.38 -32.03
N MET A 196 34.01 7.53 -31.47
CA MET A 196 33.75 8.43 -30.35
C MET A 196 34.06 7.76 -29.00
N ASN A 197 34.47 8.59 -28.02
CA ASN A 197 34.51 8.16 -26.63
C ASN A 197 33.09 8.21 -26.02
N VAL A 198 32.76 7.28 -25.11
CA VAL A 198 31.44 7.22 -24.45
C VAL A 198 31.05 8.54 -23.77
N MET A 199 32.01 9.30 -23.23
CA MET A 199 31.74 10.61 -22.61
C MET A 199 31.25 11.68 -23.58
N GLN A 200 31.44 11.50 -24.89
CA GLN A 200 30.91 12.44 -25.90
C GLN A 200 29.43 12.18 -26.23
N LEU A 201 28.94 10.99 -25.89
CA LEU A 201 27.54 10.61 -26.02
C LEU A 201 26.80 10.72 -24.67
N ALA A 202 27.54 10.62 -23.58
CA ALA A 202 26.95 10.65 -22.26
C ALA A 202 26.27 12.00 -21.98
N GLU A 203 24.99 11.94 -21.66
CA GLU A 203 24.26 13.08 -21.14
C GLU A 203 24.29 13.02 -19.61
N PHE A 204 24.74 14.13 -19.00
CA PHE A 204 24.55 14.31 -17.58
C PHE A 204 23.09 14.61 -17.33
N SER A 205 22.39 13.66 -16.75
CA SER A 205 20.98 13.79 -16.39
C SER A 205 20.84 14.07 -14.90
N ASP A 206 20.09 15.11 -14.56
CA ASP A 206 19.63 15.33 -13.17
C ASP A 206 18.59 14.30 -12.71
N ARG A 207 18.22 13.36 -13.60
CA ARG A 207 17.30 12.26 -13.35
C ARG A 207 18.00 11.14 -12.59
N VAL A 208 18.41 11.42 -11.39
CA VAL A 208 19.04 10.48 -10.46
C VAL A 208 18.22 10.41 -9.17
N LEU A 209 18.23 9.27 -8.53
CA LEU A 209 17.56 9.06 -7.26
C LEU A 209 18.58 9.01 -6.12
N SER A 210 18.23 9.58 -4.96
CA SER A 210 18.98 9.38 -3.73
C SER A 210 18.46 8.16 -3.00
N ALA A 211 19.36 7.35 -2.44
CA ALA A 211 18.97 6.17 -1.66
C ALA A 211 18.13 6.50 -0.40
N ASP A 212 18.24 7.72 0.13
CA ASP A 212 17.44 8.17 1.28
C ASP A 212 16.03 8.67 0.89
N LEU A 213 15.71 8.71 -0.42
CA LEU A 213 14.40 9.16 -0.90
C LEU A 213 13.31 8.18 -0.44
N ASP A 214 12.11 8.72 -0.15
CA ASP A 214 10.93 7.90 0.09
C ASP A 214 10.62 7.03 -1.13
N LEU A 215 10.23 5.78 -0.87
CA LEU A 215 10.02 4.77 -1.91
C LEU A 215 8.89 5.16 -2.88
N TYR A 216 7.81 5.76 -2.38
CA TYR A 216 6.71 6.23 -3.22
C TYR A 216 7.14 7.43 -4.09
N ASP A 217 7.91 8.37 -3.53
CA ASP A 217 8.45 9.51 -4.28
C ASP A 217 9.42 9.04 -5.37
N ALA A 218 10.23 8.03 -5.08
CA ALA A 218 11.11 7.40 -6.07
C ALA A 218 10.31 6.76 -7.21
N ALA A 219 9.23 6.05 -6.90
CA ALA A 219 8.35 5.44 -7.90
C ALA A 219 7.68 6.51 -8.79
N ASP A 220 7.22 7.62 -8.20
CA ASP A 220 6.65 8.74 -8.98
C ASP A 220 7.70 9.43 -9.84
N ALA A 221 8.94 9.56 -9.37
CA ALA A 221 10.05 10.09 -10.15
C ALA A 221 10.36 9.22 -11.38
N VAL A 222 10.43 7.88 -11.24
CA VAL A 222 10.63 6.97 -12.37
C VAL A 222 9.49 7.09 -13.37
N LYS A 223 8.24 7.02 -12.91
CA LYS A 223 7.04 7.17 -13.75
C LYS A 223 7.04 8.49 -14.53
N SER A 224 7.43 9.58 -13.88
CA SER A 224 7.43 10.93 -14.46
C SER A 224 8.62 11.18 -15.39
N SER A 225 9.70 10.40 -15.25
CA SER A 225 10.92 10.55 -16.06
C SER A 225 10.74 10.13 -17.51
N GLY A 226 9.84 9.18 -17.78
CA GLY A 226 9.69 8.52 -19.08
C GLY A 226 10.78 7.50 -19.40
N CYS A 227 11.67 7.19 -18.46
CA CYS A 227 12.74 6.18 -18.57
C CYS A 227 12.28 4.83 -18.02
N SER A 228 12.88 3.74 -18.50
CA SER A 228 12.62 2.40 -17.95
C SER A 228 13.34 2.14 -16.63
N MET A 229 14.37 2.92 -16.32
CA MET A 229 15.10 2.90 -15.06
C MET A 229 15.69 4.27 -14.73
N LEU A 230 15.98 4.49 -13.45
CA LEU A 230 16.80 5.61 -12.99
C LEU A 230 17.96 5.11 -12.12
N PRO A 231 19.17 5.73 -12.24
CA PRO A 231 20.29 5.40 -11.36
C PRO A 231 20.03 5.87 -9.95
N VAL A 232 20.44 5.04 -8.97
CA VAL A 232 20.35 5.37 -7.54
C VAL A 232 21.76 5.65 -7.02
N LEU A 233 21.92 6.82 -6.39
CA LEU A 233 23.19 7.28 -5.87
C LEU A 233 23.22 7.27 -4.34
N GLY A 234 24.37 6.90 -3.80
CA GLY A 234 24.69 7.09 -2.39
C GLY A 234 25.00 8.57 -2.08
N LYS A 235 25.14 8.88 -0.79
CA LYS A 235 25.46 10.24 -0.29
C LYS A 235 26.77 10.81 -0.83
N ASP A 236 27.67 9.95 -1.24
CA ASP A 236 28.99 10.31 -1.80
C ASP A 236 28.98 10.46 -3.34
N GLY A 237 27.81 10.33 -3.97
CA GLY A 237 27.65 10.41 -5.44
C GLY A 237 28.06 9.14 -6.17
N ARG A 238 28.36 8.06 -5.49
CA ARG A 238 28.62 6.76 -6.08
C ARG A 238 27.35 6.11 -6.54
N LEU A 239 27.41 5.43 -7.67
CA LEU A 239 26.33 4.58 -8.15
C LEU A 239 26.23 3.35 -7.26
N ILE A 240 25.09 3.14 -6.63
CA ILE A 240 24.84 1.99 -5.74
C ILE A 240 23.86 0.98 -6.34
N GLY A 241 23.09 1.39 -7.32
CA GLY A 241 22.13 0.52 -7.99
C GLY A 241 21.23 1.30 -8.95
N ARG A 242 20.13 0.69 -9.33
CA ARG A 242 19.08 1.29 -10.14
C ARG A 242 17.71 0.99 -9.55
N PHE A 243 16.72 1.78 -9.96
CA PHE A 243 15.31 1.56 -9.67
C PHE A 243 14.53 1.58 -10.98
N THR A 244 13.80 0.51 -11.28
CA THR A 244 13.17 0.31 -12.57
C THR A 244 11.70 0.72 -12.58
N LEU A 245 11.13 0.87 -13.78
CA LEU A 245 9.69 1.09 -13.95
C LEU A 245 8.86 -0.08 -13.41
N LYS A 246 9.40 -1.33 -13.47
CA LYS A 246 8.72 -2.48 -12.86
C LYS A 246 8.63 -2.30 -11.36
N ASP A 247 9.74 -1.98 -10.71
CA ASP A 247 9.78 -1.79 -9.25
C ASP A 247 8.84 -0.65 -8.83
N ALA A 248 8.80 0.44 -9.62
CA ALA A 248 7.85 1.54 -9.38
C ALA A 248 6.38 1.12 -9.49
N ILE A 249 6.04 0.21 -10.42
CA ILE A 249 4.68 -0.34 -10.55
C ILE A 249 4.34 -1.21 -9.33
N ASP A 250 5.27 -2.05 -8.88
CA ASP A 250 5.08 -2.91 -7.72
C ASP A 250 4.85 -2.06 -6.46
N VAL A 251 5.64 -1.01 -6.25
CA VAL A 251 5.45 -0.03 -5.15
C VAL A 251 4.09 0.65 -5.20
N PHE A 252 3.64 1.09 -6.38
CA PHE A 252 2.31 1.68 -6.49
C PHE A 252 1.21 0.69 -6.18
N GLN A 253 1.36 -0.57 -6.61
CA GLN A 253 0.39 -1.61 -6.31
C GLN A 253 0.30 -1.85 -4.81
N GLU A 254 1.42 -2.05 -4.12
CA GLU A 254 1.48 -2.23 -2.67
C GLU A 254 0.89 -1.03 -1.92
N TYR A 255 1.25 0.18 -2.32
CA TYR A 255 0.72 1.39 -1.72
C TYR A 255 -0.81 1.48 -1.83
N TYR A 256 -1.39 1.19 -3.01
CA TYR A 256 -2.84 1.24 -3.17
C TYR A 256 -3.56 0.07 -2.47
N GLU A 257 -2.96 -1.10 -2.40
CA GLU A 257 -3.47 -2.22 -1.62
C GLU A 257 -3.49 -1.89 -0.12
N ALA A 258 -2.40 -1.32 0.42
CA ALA A 258 -2.33 -0.84 1.79
C ALA A 258 -3.39 0.23 2.08
N GLN A 259 -3.57 1.22 1.20
CA GLN A 259 -4.61 2.24 1.35
C GLN A 259 -6.03 1.64 1.41
N MET A 260 -6.34 0.63 0.57
CA MET A 260 -7.63 -0.06 0.63
C MET A 260 -7.81 -0.83 1.95
N SER A 261 -6.78 -1.52 2.40
CA SER A 261 -6.78 -2.27 3.66
C SER A 261 -6.93 -1.34 4.87
N HIS A 262 -6.23 -0.21 4.89
CA HIS A 262 -6.33 0.80 5.94
C HIS A 262 -7.73 1.41 6.02
N MET A 263 -8.36 1.72 4.87
CA MET A 263 -9.76 2.17 4.86
C MET A 263 -10.72 1.13 5.43
N GLY A 264 -10.42 -0.17 5.24
CA GLY A 264 -11.14 -1.30 5.84
C GLY A 264 -10.80 -1.57 7.31
N LYS A 265 -9.78 -0.90 7.89
CA LYS A 265 -9.25 -1.13 9.25
C LYS A 265 -8.72 -2.55 9.47
N VAL A 266 -8.20 -3.16 8.42
CA VAL A 266 -7.60 -4.50 8.47
C VAL A 266 -6.07 -4.46 8.43
N ASN A 267 -5.47 -3.25 8.32
CA ASN A 267 -4.03 -3.02 8.14
C ASN A 267 -3.49 -3.84 6.94
N ASP A 268 -2.18 -4.05 6.89
CA ASP A 268 -1.49 -4.83 5.86
C ASP A 268 -1.59 -6.34 6.17
N GLU A 269 -2.79 -6.81 6.46
CA GLU A 269 -3.05 -8.20 6.82
C GLU A 269 -3.18 -9.06 5.55
N ASP A 270 -2.40 -10.14 5.48
CA ASP A 270 -2.55 -11.14 4.43
C ASP A 270 -3.94 -11.80 4.47
N LEU A 271 -4.51 -12.08 3.31
CA LEU A 271 -5.82 -12.74 3.19
C LEU A 271 -5.89 -14.08 3.92
N PHE A 272 -4.76 -14.77 4.02
CA PHE A 272 -4.62 -16.09 4.65
C PHE A 272 -3.77 -16.08 5.93
N ALA A 273 -3.65 -14.91 6.57
CA ALA A 273 -2.97 -14.78 7.85
C ALA A 273 -3.59 -15.68 8.93
N PRO A 274 -2.83 -16.13 9.96
CA PRO A 274 -3.36 -16.96 11.04
C PRO A 274 -4.49 -16.27 11.78
N VAL A 275 -5.56 -17.01 12.10
CA VAL A 275 -6.79 -16.49 12.75
C VAL A 275 -6.48 -15.69 14.03
N PHE A 276 -5.51 -16.15 14.83
CA PHE A 276 -5.17 -15.47 16.08
C PHE A 276 -4.47 -14.12 15.84
N THR A 277 -3.59 -14.05 14.85
CA THR A 277 -2.89 -12.82 14.42
C THR A 277 -3.91 -11.81 13.90
N SER A 278 -4.78 -12.22 12.97
CA SER A 278 -5.87 -11.43 12.43
C SER A 278 -6.79 -10.91 13.52
N SER A 279 -7.22 -11.80 14.42
CA SER A 279 -8.10 -11.43 15.54
C SER A 279 -7.48 -10.37 16.43
N ARG A 280 -6.19 -10.50 16.77
CA ARG A 280 -5.49 -9.54 17.63
C ARG A 280 -5.33 -8.17 16.93
N ARG A 281 -4.97 -8.15 15.65
CA ARG A 281 -4.83 -6.91 14.86
C ARG A 281 -6.16 -6.15 14.78
N ARG A 282 -7.24 -6.86 14.45
CA ARG A 282 -8.59 -6.26 14.35
C ARG A 282 -9.18 -5.87 15.70
N ALA A 283 -8.86 -6.59 16.79
CA ALA A 283 -9.37 -6.28 18.14
C ALA A 283 -8.98 -4.87 18.61
N VAL A 284 -7.82 -4.36 18.23
CA VAL A 284 -7.39 -3.00 18.57
C VAL A 284 -8.34 -1.97 17.96
N TRP A 285 -8.65 -2.08 16.67
CA TRP A 285 -9.56 -1.16 15.99
C TRP A 285 -11.01 -1.28 16.47
N LEU A 286 -11.47 -2.51 16.77
CA LEU A 286 -12.77 -2.73 17.37
C LEU A 286 -12.85 -2.09 18.78
N GLY A 287 -11.78 -2.17 19.57
CA GLY A 287 -11.69 -1.51 20.87
C GLY A 287 -11.75 0.01 20.77
N ILE A 288 -11.01 0.61 19.84
CA ILE A 288 -11.05 2.06 19.60
C ILE A 288 -12.48 2.46 19.18
N ASN A 289 -13.10 1.72 18.25
CA ASN A 289 -14.47 2.00 17.82
C ASN A 289 -15.49 1.86 18.95
N LEU A 290 -15.28 0.92 19.86
CA LEU A 290 -16.14 0.77 21.06
C LEU A 290 -16.05 2.02 21.96
N VAL A 291 -14.84 2.54 22.21
CA VAL A 291 -14.65 3.77 23.00
C VAL A 291 -15.37 4.96 22.34
N THR A 292 -15.28 5.10 21.01
CA THR A 292 -15.98 6.18 20.30
C THR A 292 -17.51 6.02 20.33
N ALA A 293 -18.02 4.78 20.29
CA ALA A 293 -19.44 4.49 20.45
C ALA A 293 -19.94 4.86 21.86
N PHE A 294 -19.13 4.65 22.91
CA PHE A 294 -19.45 5.15 24.25
C PHE A 294 -19.50 6.68 24.33
N ALA A 295 -18.63 7.38 23.60
CA ALA A 295 -18.70 8.85 23.54
C ALA A 295 -20.05 9.34 22.97
N ALA A 296 -20.52 8.73 21.89
CA ALA A 296 -21.86 9.00 21.34
C ALA A 296 -22.97 8.64 22.33
N SER A 297 -22.85 7.52 23.05
CA SER A 297 -23.82 7.07 24.06
C SER A 297 -23.90 8.03 25.25
N ILE A 298 -22.80 8.65 25.68
CA ILE A 298 -22.78 9.68 26.71
C ILE A 298 -23.63 10.88 26.30
N VAL A 299 -23.56 11.30 25.04
CA VAL A 299 -24.41 12.40 24.53
C VAL A 299 -25.88 12.02 24.59
N ILE A 300 -26.25 10.81 24.17
CA ILE A 300 -27.63 10.32 24.28
C ILE A 300 -28.09 10.31 25.72
N GLY A 301 -27.26 9.82 26.65
CA GLY A 301 -27.54 9.77 28.06
C GLY A 301 -27.76 11.16 28.71
N ALA A 302 -27.10 12.21 28.17
CA ALA A 302 -27.34 13.56 28.67
C ALA A 302 -28.75 14.11 28.31
N PHE A 303 -29.46 13.46 27.38
CA PHE A 303 -30.83 13.79 26.96
C PHE A 303 -31.85 12.69 27.29
N ASP A 304 -31.56 11.81 28.28
CA ASP A 304 -32.41 10.68 28.63
C ASP A 304 -33.86 11.08 28.97
N ALA A 305 -34.05 12.17 29.71
CA ALA A 305 -35.33 12.72 30.04
C ALA A 305 -36.16 13.15 28.83
N VAL A 306 -35.49 13.68 27.77
CA VAL A 306 -36.12 14.07 26.51
C VAL A 306 -36.57 12.83 25.72
N VAL A 307 -35.68 11.84 25.63
CA VAL A 307 -35.94 10.59 24.93
C VAL A 307 -37.06 9.81 25.64
N ALA A 308 -37.10 9.81 26.98
CA ALA A 308 -38.16 9.16 27.73
C ALA A 308 -39.56 9.79 27.51
N GLN A 309 -39.64 11.10 27.29
CA GLN A 309 -40.87 11.79 26.98
C GLN A 309 -41.32 11.61 25.52
N VAL A 310 -40.39 11.57 24.60
CA VAL A 310 -40.63 11.45 23.15
C VAL A 310 -39.88 10.25 22.57
N VAL A 311 -40.43 9.06 22.77
CA VAL A 311 -39.81 7.79 22.35
C VAL A 311 -39.50 7.74 20.83
N ALA A 312 -40.28 8.47 20.02
CA ALA A 312 -40.03 8.60 18.60
C ALA A 312 -38.62 9.13 18.25
N LEU A 313 -37.97 9.90 19.15
CA LEU A 313 -36.58 10.34 18.97
C LEU A 313 -35.63 9.16 18.93
N ALA A 314 -35.79 8.16 19.80
CA ALA A 314 -34.96 6.96 19.77
C ALA A 314 -35.06 6.18 18.46
N VAL A 315 -36.26 6.15 17.84
CA VAL A 315 -36.49 5.48 16.57
C VAL A 315 -35.80 6.24 15.40
N LEU A 316 -35.71 7.55 15.51
CA LEU A 316 -35.18 8.43 14.44
C LEU A 316 -33.65 8.67 14.55
N MET A 317 -33.02 8.45 15.72
CA MET A 317 -31.59 8.65 15.91
C MET A 317 -30.71 7.92 14.87
N PRO A 318 -30.98 6.65 14.51
CA PRO A 318 -30.18 5.94 13.52
C PRO A 318 -30.16 6.62 12.15
N ILE A 319 -31.24 7.30 11.76
CA ILE A 319 -31.33 8.03 10.48
C ILE A 319 -30.35 9.21 10.49
N VAL A 320 -30.33 10.00 11.56
CA VAL A 320 -29.43 11.15 11.69
C VAL A 320 -27.95 10.72 11.66
N ALA A 321 -27.60 9.69 12.43
CA ALA A 321 -26.24 9.14 12.46
C ALA A 321 -25.82 8.60 11.07
N SER A 322 -26.67 7.78 10.45
CA SER A 322 -26.39 7.17 9.15
C SER A 322 -26.16 8.22 8.06
N MET A 323 -27.01 9.26 7.97
CA MET A 323 -26.88 10.29 6.95
C MET A 323 -25.60 11.12 7.10
N GLY A 324 -25.24 11.46 8.33
CA GLY A 324 -23.96 12.12 8.62
C GLY A 324 -22.76 11.23 8.30
N GLY A 325 -22.77 10.00 8.80
CA GLY A 325 -21.69 9.03 8.61
C GLY A 325 -21.39 8.75 7.13
N ILE A 326 -22.43 8.51 6.32
CA ILE A 326 -22.25 8.26 4.88
C ILE A 326 -21.72 9.50 4.15
N THR A 327 -22.29 10.69 4.41
CA THR A 327 -21.82 11.95 3.78
C THR A 327 -20.37 12.22 4.13
N GLY A 328 -20.01 12.07 5.40
CA GLY A 328 -18.65 12.26 5.84
C GLY A 328 -17.68 11.26 5.22
N SER A 329 -18.06 9.97 5.13
CA SER A 329 -17.23 8.94 4.50
C SER A 329 -17.00 9.20 3.01
N GLN A 330 -18.01 9.68 2.27
CA GLN A 330 -17.85 10.06 0.88
C GLN A 330 -16.82 11.18 0.70
N THR A 331 -16.90 12.24 1.52
CA THR A 331 -15.96 13.36 1.48
C THR A 331 -14.57 12.95 1.98
N LEU A 332 -14.49 12.12 3.03
CA LEU A 332 -13.25 11.56 3.54
C LEU A 332 -12.50 10.77 2.46
N THR A 333 -13.18 9.87 1.78
CA THR A 333 -12.60 9.06 0.69
C THR A 333 -12.06 9.93 -0.44
N LEU A 334 -12.82 10.97 -0.85
CA LEU A 334 -12.35 11.90 -1.89
C LEU A 334 -11.11 12.69 -1.43
N THR A 335 -11.07 13.08 -0.16
CA THR A 335 -9.94 13.83 0.41
C THR A 335 -8.71 12.96 0.52
N ILE A 336 -8.82 11.73 1.06
CA ILE A 336 -7.72 10.76 1.15
C ILE A 336 -7.17 10.47 -0.25
N ARG A 337 -8.05 10.18 -1.22
CA ARG A 337 -7.62 9.97 -2.60
C ARG A 337 -6.88 11.19 -3.17
N GLY A 338 -7.38 12.39 -2.91
CA GLY A 338 -6.76 13.63 -3.39
C GLY A 338 -5.38 13.87 -2.80
N LEU A 339 -5.16 13.51 -1.53
CA LEU A 339 -3.86 13.55 -0.86
C LEU A 339 -2.93 12.48 -1.46
N ALA A 340 -3.37 11.23 -1.51
CA ALA A 340 -2.59 10.10 -2.03
C ALA A 340 -2.15 10.25 -3.49
N THR A 341 -2.95 10.93 -4.32
CA THR A 341 -2.61 11.18 -5.75
C THR A 341 -1.91 12.52 -5.99
N GLY A 342 -1.57 13.28 -4.94
CA GLY A 342 -0.99 14.61 -5.07
C GLY A 342 -1.89 15.68 -5.73
N GLN A 343 -3.18 15.33 -5.96
CA GLN A 343 -4.15 16.28 -6.56
C GLN A 343 -4.64 17.34 -5.56
N LEU A 344 -4.55 17.03 -4.26
CA LEU A 344 -4.95 17.95 -3.20
C LEU A 344 -3.72 18.61 -2.57
N ALA A 345 -3.65 19.92 -2.69
CA ALA A 345 -2.62 20.76 -2.10
C ALA A 345 -3.25 21.88 -1.28
N SER A 346 -2.46 22.56 -0.44
CA SER A 346 -2.94 23.68 0.38
C SER A 346 -3.61 24.79 -0.43
N SER A 347 -3.21 24.95 -1.70
CA SER A 347 -3.74 25.97 -2.62
C SER A 347 -5.17 25.70 -3.08
N ASN A 348 -5.58 24.41 -3.23
CA ASN A 348 -6.90 24.05 -3.74
C ASN A 348 -7.84 23.46 -2.68
N LEU A 349 -7.37 23.27 -1.44
CA LEU A 349 -8.14 22.74 -0.32
C LEU A 349 -9.45 23.51 -0.07
N ARG A 350 -9.40 24.86 -0.14
CA ARG A 350 -10.60 25.70 0.03
C ARG A 350 -11.63 25.47 -1.08
N ALA A 351 -11.18 25.24 -2.31
CA ALA A 351 -12.08 24.96 -3.44
C ALA A 351 -12.81 23.63 -3.24
N LEU A 352 -12.11 22.59 -2.82
CA LEU A 352 -12.71 21.31 -2.44
C LEU A 352 -13.71 21.51 -1.30
N GLY A 353 -13.34 22.22 -0.23
CA GLY A 353 -14.19 22.48 0.93
C GLY A 353 -15.51 23.15 0.55
N ASN A 354 -15.45 24.21 -0.24
CA ASN A 354 -16.65 24.90 -0.71
C ASN A 354 -17.55 23.98 -1.55
N LYS A 355 -16.96 23.18 -2.44
CA LYS A 355 -17.70 22.24 -3.28
C LYS A 355 -18.39 21.18 -2.43
N GLU A 356 -17.68 20.49 -1.53
CA GLU A 356 -18.23 19.39 -0.73
C GLU A 356 -19.31 19.88 0.27
N VAL A 357 -19.12 21.06 0.87
CA VAL A 357 -20.14 21.67 1.73
C VAL A 357 -21.41 22.00 0.94
N LEU A 358 -21.28 22.51 -0.29
CA LEU A 358 -22.44 22.76 -1.15
C LEU A 358 -23.13 21.47 -1.57
N VAL A 359 -22.37 20.42 -1.90
CA VAL A 359 -22.92 19.09 -2.21
C VAL A 359 -23.68 18.54 -1.00
N ALA A 360 -23.09 18.62 0.21
CA ALA A 360 -23.74 18.20 1.44
C ALA A 360 -25.01 19.01 1.75
N PHE A 361 -25.00 20.31 1.49
CA PHE A 361 -26.17 21.16 1.67
C PHE A 361 -27.31 20.77 0.73
N PHE A 362 -27.08 20.63 -0.56
CA PHE A 362 -28.12 20.28 -1.51
C PHE A 362 -28.65 18.86 -1.30
N ASN A 363 -27.78 17.89 -1.06
CA ASN A 363 -28.19 16.52 -0.71
C ASN A 363 -28.91 16.49 0.64
N GLY A 364 -28.43 17.28 1.62
CA GLY A 364 -29.07 17.45 2.92
C GLY A 364 -30.49 17.96 2.77
N LEU A 365 -30.70 19.02 1.98
CA LEU A 365 -32.04 19.56 1.73
C LEU A 365 -32.97 18.53 1.05
N LEU A 366 -32.49 17.83 0.03
CA LEU A 366 -33.24 16.80 -0.67
C LEU A 366 -33.69 15.68 0.29
N TRP A 367 -32.75 15.07 1.01
CA TRP A 367 -33.05 13.94 1.89
C TRP A 367 -33.76 14.35 3.16
N ALA A 368 -33.49 15.54 3.71
CA ALA A 368 -34.27 16.10 4.82
C ALA A 368 -35.72 16.30 4.44
N THR A 369 -36.02 16.73 3.21
CA THR A 369 -37.40 16.84 2.73
C THR A 369 -38.11 15.47 2.67
N VAL A 370 -37.43 14.45 2.13
CA VAL A 370 -37.96 13.09 2.09
C VAL A 370 -38.23 12.55 3.49
N VAL A 371 -37.27 12.66 4.41
CA VAL A 371 -37.41 12.20 5.80
C VAL A 371 -38.48 13.00 6.53
N CYS A 372 -38.61 14.30 6.30
CA CYS A 372 -39.65 15.15 6.87
C CYS A 372 -41.04 14.65 6.47
N ILE A 373 -41.26 14.36 5.19
CA ILE A 373 -42.54 13.83 4.71
C ILE A 373 -42.85 12.48 5.35
N ILE A 374 -41.91 11.54 5.34
CA ILE A 374 -42.08 10.21 5.93
C ILE A 374 -42.37 10.33 7.44
N THR A 375 -41.62 11.11 8.17
CA THR A 375 -41.77 11.29 9.63
C THR A 375 -43.11 11.97 9.95
N SER A 376 -43.53 12.94 9.16
CA SER A 376 -44.82 13.60 9.33
C SER A 376 -46.01 12.65 9.14
N LEU A 377 -45.93 11.76 8.16
CA LEU A 377 -46.93 10.72 7.94
C LEU A 377 -46.92 9.62 9.00
N TRP A 378 -45.73 9.29 9.54
CA TRP A 378 -45.57 8.18 10.49
C TRP A 378 -45.98 8.56 11.92
N PHE A 379 -45.52 9.76 12.36
CA PHE A 379 -45.70 10.18 13.77
C PHE A 379 -46.77 11.27 13.94
N GLU A 380 -47.35 11.79 12.87
CA GLU A 380 -48.36 12.84 12.89
C GLU A 380 -47.96 14.10 13.71
N ASN A 381 -46.64 14.33 13.83
CA ASN A 381 -46.06 15.44 14.61
C ASN A 381 -45.16 16.31 13.69
N PRO A 382 -45.65 17.48 13.27
CA PRO A 382 -44.90 18.35 12.36
C PRO A 382 -43.63 18.95 12.99
N TRP A 383 -43.63 19.18 14.30
CA TRP A 383 -42.44 19.69 14.99
C TRP A 383 -41.30 18.66 15.00
N LEU A 384 -41.63 17.41 15.31
CA LEU A 384 -40.66 16.31 15.25
C LEU A 384 -40.07 16.16 13.84
N SER A 385 -40.92 16.26 12.80
CA SER A 385 -40.51 16.17 11.41
C SER A 385 -39.58 17.33 10.99
N ALA A 386 -39.86 18.53 11.46
CA ALA A 386 -39.00 19.71 11.22
C ALA A 386 -37.65 19.59 11.93
N ILE A 387 -37.64 19.12 13.18
CA ILE A 387 -36.41 18.93 13.97
C ILE A 387 -35.48 17.93 13.29
N ILE A 388 -35.97 16.75 12.88
CA ILE A 388 -35.11 15.75 12.20
C ILE A 388 -34.60 16.27 10.86
N ALA A 389 -35.44 16.99 10.07
CA ALA A 389 -35.04 17.55 8.81
C ALA A 389 -33.89 18.55 8.95
N VAL A 390 -34.01 19.49 9.89
CA VAL A 390 -32.94 20.48 10.16
C VAL A 390 -31.68 19.79 10.69
N SER A 391 -31.86 18.81 11.58
CA SER A 391 -30.72 18.06 12.14
C SER A 391 -29.93 17.30 11.07
N ILE A 392 -30.61 16.68 10.09
CA ILE A 392 -29.97 15.98 8.97
C ILE A 392 -29.15 17.00 8.14
N VAL A 393 -29.71 18.15 7.77
CA VAL A 393 -28.99 19.15 6.95
C VAL A 393 -27.72 19.62 7.68
N ILE A 394 -27.85 19.97 8.95
CA ILE A 394 -26.68 20.47 9.72
C ILE A 394 -25.65 19.36 9.90
N ASN A 395 -26.08 18.13 10.24
CA ASN A 395 -25.16 17.01 10.44
C ASN A 395 -24.41 16.66 9.14
N MET A 396 -25.08 16.69 7.99
CA MET A 396 -24.41 16.44 6.68
C MET A 396 -23.39 17.53 6.33
N ILE A 397 -23.68 18.81 6.64
CA ILE A 397 -22.71 19.90 6.45
C ILE A 397 -21.48 19.71 7.35
N VAL A 398 -21.70 19.39 8.64
CA VAL A 398 -20.61 19.12 9.59
C VAL A 398 -19.81 17.91 9.15
N ALA A 399 -20.48 16.86 8.68
CA ALA A 399 -19.84 15.66 8.15
C ALA A 399 -18.94 15.93 6.96
N ALA A 400 -19.39 16.75 5.99
CA ALA A 400 -18.58 17.14 4.85
C ALA A 400 -17.35 17.98 5.28
N PHE A 401 -17.53 18.91 6.21
CA PHE A 401 -16.41 19.68 6.75
C PHE A 401 -15.41 18.78 7.47
N ALA A 402 -15.88 17.87 8.36
CA ALA A 402 -15.05 16.94 9.08
C ALA A 402 -14.33 15.96 8.14
N GLY A 403 -15.01 15.50 7.07
CA GLY A 403 -14.44 14.64 6.04
C GLY A 403 -13.26 15.25 5.28
N ILE A 404 -13.09 16.56 5.32
CA ILE A 404 -11.91 17.26 4.77
C ILE A 404 -10.91 17.57 5.88
N ALA A 405 -11.39 18.16 6.97
CA ALA A 405 -10.52 18.67 8.02
C ALA A 405 -9.72 17.57 8.72
N ILE A 406 -10.36 16.41 8.97
CA ILE A 406 -9.73 15.28 9.67
C ILE A 406 -8.55 14.71 8.87
N PRO A 407 -8.70 14.28 7.59
CA PRO A 407 -7.57 13.69 6.86
C PRO A 407 -6.44 14.68 6.62
N VAL A 408 -6.75 15.95 6.33
CA VAL A 408 -5.72 16.99 6.17
C VAL A 408 -4.96 17.25 7.47
N PHE A 409 -5.64 17.19 8.61
CA PHE A 409 -4.98 17.33 9.91
C PHE A 409 -4.10 16.13 10.23
N LEU A 410 -4.59 14.91 10.01
CA LEU A 410 -3.84 13.68 10.25
C LEU A 410 -2.57 13.60 9.38
N ASP A 411 -2.69 13.92 8.10
CA ASP A 411 -1.58 14.00 7.17
C ASP A 411 -0.49 14.98 7.65
N LYS A 412 -0.87 16.16 8.11
CA LYS A 412 0.08 17.16 8.64
C LYS A 412 0.84 16.73 9.89
N ILE A 413 0.29 15.84 10.69
CA ILE A 413 0.94 15.31 11.89
C ILE A 413 1.60 13.95 11.64
N GLY A 414 1.66 13.49 10.38
CA GLY A 414 2.32 12.24 9.97
C GLY A 414 1.56 10.98 10.36
N ILE A 415 0.23 11.07 10.57
CA ILE A 415 -0.64 9.91 10.81
C ILE A 415 -1.41 9.60 9.53
N ASP A 416 -1.42 8.32 9.12
CA ASP A 416 -2.16 7.92 7.93
C ASP A 416 -3.66 8.22 8.05
N PRO A 417 -4.19 9.11 7.18
CA PRO A 417 -5.60 9.46 7.17
C PRO A 417 -6.54 8.30 6.83
N ALA A 418 -6.09 7.31 6.03
CA ALA A 418 -6.89 6.15 5.66
C ALA A 418 -7.18 5.27 6.88
N LEU A 419 -6.21 5.14 7.78
CA LEU A 419 -6.30 4.29 8.94
C LEU A 419 -7.18 4.88 10.06
N ALA A 420 -6.91 6.14 10.45
CA ALA A 420 -7.54 6.77 11.62
C ALA A 420 -8.77 7.63 11.25
N GLY A 421 -8.84 8.15 10.04
CA GLY A 421 -9.80 9.19 9.66
C GLY A 421 -11.25 8.76 9.80
N SER A 422 -11.60 7.53 9.43
CA SER A 422 -12.99 7.07 9.47
C SER A 422 -13.54 6.90 10.89
N VAL A 423 -12.70 6.52 11.87
CA VAL A 423 -13.12 6.38 13.28
C VAL A 423 -13.40 7.73 13.91
N ILE A 424 -12.49 8.70 13.69
CA ILE A 424 -12.65 10.07 14.19
C ILE A 424 -13.89 10.71 13.55
N LEU A 425 -14.05 10.52 12.23
CA LEU A 425 -15.20 11.05 11.48
C LEU A 425 -16.53 10.53 12.03
N THR A 426 -16.67 9.21 12.21
CA THR A 426 -17.89 8.61 12.74
C THR A 426 -18.20 9.16 14.13
N THR A 427 -17.19 9.31 14.99
CA THR A 427 -17.36 9.89 16.32
C THR A 427 -17.88 11.32 16.23
N VAL A 428 -17.31 12.16 15.36
CA VAL A 428 -17.75 13.56 15.18
C VAL A 428 -19.18 13.62 14.67
N THR A 429 -19.52 12.82 13.66
CA THR A 429 -20.86 12.83 13.06
C THR A 429 -21.94 12.32 14.01
N ASP A 430 -21.64 11.30 14.83
CA ASP A 430 -22.59 10.76 15.78
C ASP A 430 -22.79 11.71 16.97
N VAL A 431 -21.71 12.18 17.59
CA VAL A 431 -21.76 13.11 18.73
C VAL A 431 -22.49 14.40 18.33
N VAL A 432 -22.10 15.02 17.21
CA VAL A 432 -22.70 16.28 16.75
C VAL A 432 -24.14 16.04 16.27
N GLY A 433 -24.39 14.96 15.53
CA GLY A 433 -25.72 14.61 15.06
C GLY A 433 -26.72 14.40 16.18
N PHE A 434 -26.35 13.59 17.17
CA PHE A 434 -27.22 13.36 18.36
C PHE A 434 -27.38 14.65 19.19
N PHE A 435 -26.31 15.40 19.40
CA PHE A 435 -26.38 16.65 20.15
C PHE A 435 -27.34 17.66 19.50
N ILE A 436 -27.25 17.85 18.17
CA ILE A 436 -28.14 18.76 17.43
C ILE A 436 -29.58 18.24 17.46
N PHE A 437 -29.78 16.95 17.20
CA PHE A 437 -31.11 16.35 17.11
C PHE A 437 -31.84 16.36 18.47
N LEU A 438 -31.21 15.82 19.51
CA LEU A 438 -31.78 15.74 20.83
C LEU A 438 -31.83 17.11 21.54
N GLY A 439 -30.82 17.95 21.33
CA GLY A 439 -30.79 19.32 21.83
C GLY A 439 -31.90 20.19 21.24
N SER A 440 -32.12 20.10 19.91
CA SER A 440 -33.25 20.79 19.27
C SER A 440 -34.60 20.26 19.76
N ALA A 441 -34.72 18.94 19.97
CA ALA A 441 -35.92 18.34 20.54
C ALA A 441 -36.19 18.80 21.97
N SER A 442 -35.14 18.89 22.79
CA SER A 442 -35.23 19.41 24.16
C SER A 442 -35.75 20.86 24.23
N LEU A 443 -35.37 21.68 23.27
CA LEU A 443 -35.73 23.11 23.22
C LEU A 443 -37.13 23.36 22.67
N LEU A 444 -37.63 22.50 21.77
CA LEU A 444 -38.83 22.76 20.97
C LEU A 444 -40.02 21.83 21.33
N LEU A 445 -39.77 20.69 21.94
CA LEU A 445 -40.81 19.71 22.28
C LEU A 445 -41.11 19.60 23.80
N ILE A 446 -40.19 20.09 24.61
CA ILE A 446 -40.29 20.10 26.07
C ILE A 446 -40.15 21.52 26.60
#